data_e5cc46af3386f0b46206fd5a25a58edd
#
_entry.id   e5cc46af3386f0b46206fd5a25a58edd
#
_cell.length_a   1.000
_cell.length_b   1.000
_cell.length_c   1.000
_cell.angle_alpha   90.00
_cell.angle_beta   90.00
_cell.angle_gamma   90.00
#
_symmetry.space_group_name_H-M   'P 1'
#
loop_
_entity.id
_entity.type
_entity.pdbx_description
1 polymer ?
#
loop_
_entity_poly.entity_id
_entity_poly.type
_entity_poly.pdbx_seq_one_letter_code
_entity_poly.pdbx_strand_id
1 'polypeptide(L)'
;MLFFAAMMTVACAGKPPEPIRQYPMRGVVTQLDSEHQVATIKHEDIPGFMHAMTMEYGFRDKLEFAKLHNGDTIDATVFVQGDDYWVGKIKPAK
;
A
#
# COMPACT_ATOMS: atom_id res chain seq x y z
N MET A 1 49.72 14.95 10.14
CA MET A 1 49.02 14.74 10.09
C MET A 1 48.02 14.47 9.98
N LEU A 2 47.42 14.31 9.93
CA LEU A 2 46.42 14.00 9.88
C LEU A 2 45.40 13.71 9.72
N PHE A 3 44.77 13.54 9.63
CA PHE A 3 43.79 13.26 9.51
C PHE A 3 42.85 12.98 9.40
N PHE A 4 42.24 12.82 9.28
CA PHE A 4 41.33 12.59 9.21
C PHE A 4 40.40 12.26 9.20
N ALA A 5 39.95 12.20 9.19
CA ALA A 5 39.10 11.96 9.20
C ALA A 5 38.19 11.66 9.07
N ALA A 6 37.63 11.34 9.02
CA ALA A 6 36.70 11.04 8.83
C ALA A 6 35.86 10.84 8.85
N MET A 7 35.41 10.76 8.76
CA MET A 7 34.56 10.57 8.75
C MET A 7 33.70 10.36 8.65
N MET A 8 33.18 10.20 8.56
CA MET A 8 32.29 10.01 8.44
C MET A 8 31.47 9.78 8.46
N THR A 9 30.99 9.63 8.49
CA THR A 9 30.08 9.41 8.39
C THR A 9 29.27 9.17 8.36
N VAL A 10 28.79 8.91 8.26
CA VAL A 10 27.93 8.69 8.10
C VAL A 10 27.12 8.55 8.42
N ALA A 11 26.69 8.46 8.43
CA ALA A 11 25.84 8.27 8.71
C ALA A 11 24.88 8.34 8.73
N CYS A 12 24.59 8.26 8.67
CA CYS A 12 23.67 8.34 8.72
C CYS A 12 22.91 8.01 8.82
N ALA A 13 23.08 8.04 8.82
CA ALA A 13 21.99 7.89 8.67
C ALA A 13 21.06 7.15 9.03
N GLY A 14 20.35 7.14 9.02
CA GLY A 14 19.19 6.52 9.44
C GLY A 14 19.16 5.06 9.22
N LYS A 15 18.09 4.47 9.51
CA LYS A 15 17.86 3.07 9.27
C LYS A 15 17.63 2.81 7.81
N PRO A 16 18.01 1.65 7.34
CA PRO A 16 17.60 1.25 5.98
C PRO A 16 16.08 1.16 5.91
N PRO A 17 15.50 1.40 4.75
CA PRO A 17 14.06 1.25 4.60
C PRO A 17 13.63 -0.18 4.90
N GLU A 18 12.44 -0.32 5.48
CA GLU A 18 11.91 -1.64 5.76
C GLU A 18 11.50 -2.32 4.46
N PRO A 19 11.58 -3.64 4.42
CA PRO A 19 11.17 -4.35 3.21
C PRO A 19 9.66 -4.19 2.98
N ILE A 20 9.30 -4.12 1.73
CA ILE A 20 7.89 -4.05 1.35
C ILE A 20 7.33 -5.46 1.36
N ARG A 21 6.26 -5.66 2.11
CA ARG A 21 5.55 -6.93 2.12
C ARG A 21 4.31 -6.79 1.26
N GLN A 22 3.92 -7.85 0.62
CA GLN A 22 2.78 -7.85 -0.29
C GLN A 22 1.79 -8.92 0.14
N TYR A 23 0.51 -8.55 0.13
CA TYR A 23 -0.56 -9.47 0.50
C TYR A 23 -1.64 -9.40 -0.56
N PRO A 24 -2.14 -10.56 -1.02
CA PRO A 24 -3.28 -10.55 -1.95
C PRO A 24 -4.54 -10.13 -1.20
N MET A 25 -5.38 -9.36 -1.89
CA MET A 25 -6.61 -8.89 -1.31
C MET A 25 -7.72 -9.00 -2.34
N ARG A 26 -8.88 -9.45 -1.90
CA ARG A 26 -10.09 -9.43 -2.72
C ARG A 26 -11.15 -8.65 -1.96
N GLY A 27 -11.84 -7.77 -2.64
CA GLY A 27 -12.87 -7.00 -2.00
C GLY A 27 -13.77 -6.27 -2.96
N VAL A 28 -14.75 -5.60 -2.39
CA VAL A 28 -15.71 -4.81 -3.15
C VAL A 28 -15.48 -3.34 -2.86
N VAL A 29 -15.38 -2.56 -3.92
CA VAL A 29 -15.22 -1.11 -3.79
C VAL A 29 -16.58 -0.52 -3.43
N THR A 30 -16.67 0.11 -2.27
CA THR A 30 -17.93 0.68 -1.81
C THR A 30 -17.99 2.19 -1.94
N GLN A 31 -16.85 2.85 -2.00
CA GLN A 31 -16.80 4.30 -2.09
C GLN A 31 -15.46 4.74 -2.66
N LEU A 32 -15.48 5.82 -3.43
CA LEU A 32 -14.26 6.36 -4.03
C LEU A 32 -14.13 7.84 -3.71
N ASP A 33 -12.93 8.23 -3.29
CA ASP A 33 -12.57 9.62 -3.09
C ASP A 33 -11.45 9.95 -4.07
N SER A 34 -11.82 10.49 -5.22
CA SER A 34 -10.84 10.74 -6.27
C SER A 34 -9.94 11.92 -5.96
N GLU A 35 -10.37 12.79 -5.08
CA GLU A 35 -9.58 13.94 -4.70
C GLU A 35 -8.33 13.52 -3.93
N HIS A 36 -8.46 12.51 -3.08
CA HIS A 36 -7.36 12.01 -2.26
C HIS A 36 -6.83 10.66 -2.72
N GLN A 37 -7.40 10.11 -3.77
CA GLN A 37 -7.06 8.78 -4.27
C GLN A 37 -7.20 7.72 -3.18
N VAL A 38 -8.35 7.73 -2.52
CA VAL A 38 -8.67 6.78 -1.46
C VAL A 38 -9.93 6.02 -1.86
N ALA A 39 -9.87 4.71 -1.70
CA ALA A 39 -11.03 3.85 -1.95
C ALA A 39 -11.42 3.15 -0.66
N THR A 40 -12.71 3.12 -0.37
CA THR A 40 -13.23 2.32 0.72
C THR A 40 -13.54 0.95 0.15
N ILE A 41 -12.92 -0.08 0.71
CA ILE A 41 -13.02 -1.43 0.20
C ILE A 41 -13.46 -2.37 1.32
N LYS A 42 -14.51 -3.12 1.05
CA LYS A 42 -14.93 -4.20 1.93
C LYS A 42 -14.20 -5.46 1.47
N HIS A 43 -13.13 -5.80 2.18
CA HIS A 43 -12.27 -6.89 1.76
C HIS A 43 -12.50 -8.15 2.58
N GLU A 44 -12.17 -9.27 1.97
CA GLU A 44 -12.17 -10.56 2.64
C GLU A 44 -10.95 -10.69 3.53
N ASP A 45 -10.86 -11.80 4.26
CA ASP A 45 -9.67 -12.06 5.06
C ASP A 45 -8.40 -11.94 4.22
N ILE A 46 -7.42 -11.28 4.77
CA ILE A 46 -6.09 -11.23 4.19
C ILE A 46 -5.19 -12.05 5.09
N PRO A 47 -4.91 -13.31 4.73
CA PRO A 47 -4.15 -14.19 5.62
C PRO A 47 -2.80 -13.59 5.98
N GLY A 48 -2.47 -13.64 7.26
CA GLY A 48 -1.21 -13.11 7.75
C GLY A 48 -1.20 -11.62 7.95
N PHE A 49 -2.28 -10.92 7.63
CA PHE A 49 -2.34 -9.48 7.74
C PHE A 49 -3.55 -8.99 8.55
N MET A 50 -4.77 -9.23 8.06
CA MET A 50 -5.94 -8.78 8.81
C MET A 50 -7.18 -9.54 8.41
N HIS A 51 -8.20 -9.48 9.27
CA HIS A 51 -9.48 -10.12 9.04
C HIS A 51 -10.32 -9.32 8.05
N ALA A 52 -11.37 -9.94 7.55
CA ALA A 52 -12.31 -9.27 6.67
C ALA A 52 -12.90 -8.04 7.36
N MET A 53 -12.89 -6.92 6.66
CA MET A 53 -13.43 -5.68 7.20
C MET A 53 -13.55 -4.65 6.08
N THR A 54 -14.16 -3.53 6.40
CA THR A 54 -14.28 -2.41 5.47
C THR A 54 -13.31 -1.32 5.92
N MET A 55 -12.41 -0.92 5.04
CA MET A 55 -11.40 0.09 5.37
C MET A 55 -11.14 0.99 4.17
N GLU A 56 -10.51 2.11 4.47
CA GLU A 56 -10.02 3.01 3.43
C GLU A 56 -8.60 2.66 3.07
N TYR A 57 -8.33 2.64 1.76
CA TYR A 57 -7.00 2.36 1.24
C TYR A 57 -6.56 3.46 0.30
N GLY A 58 -5.35 3.94 0.50
CA GLY A 58 -4.76 4.92 -0.39
C GLY A 58 -4.13 4.25 -1.60
N PHE A 59 -4.05 4.99 -2.69
CA PHE A 59 -3.44 4.51 -3.92
C PHE A 59 -2.34 5.49 -4.31
N ARG A 60 -1.16 4.98 -4.56
CA ARG A 60 -0.03 5.80 -4.98
C ARG A 60 -0.01 6.02 -6.49
N ASP A 61 -0.61 5.09 -7.22
CA ASP A 61 -0.62 5.15 -8.68
C ASP A 61 -1.99 5.61 -9.15
N LYS A 62 -2.03 6.77 -9.77
CA LYS A 62 -3.25 7.33 -10.32
C LYS A 62 -3.93 6.41 -11.30
N LEU A 63 -3.13 5.71 -12.11
CA LEU A 63 -3.68 4.82 -13.13
C LEU A 63 -4.35 3.62 -12.50
N GLU A 64 -3.81 3.13 -11.38
CA GLU A 64 -4.46 2.04 -10.67
C GLU A 64 -5.77 2.50 -10.05
N PHE A 65 -5.76 3.68 -9.46
CA PHE A 65 -6.99 4.23 -8.87
C PHE A 65 -8.07 4.43 -9.94
N ALA A 66 -7.67 4.85 -11.12
CA ALA A 66 -8.62 5.11 -12.22
C ALA A 66 -9.34 3.87 -12.70
N LYS A 67 -8.83 2.69 -12.39
CA LYS A 67 -9.48 1.43 -12.76
C LYS A 67 -10.66 1.08 -11.88
N LEU A 68 -10.85 1.79 -10.78
CA LEU A 68 -11.85 1.43 -9.78
C LEU A 68 -13.21 2.06 -10.08
N HIS A 69 -14.25 1.30 -9.79
CA HIS A 69 -15.64 1.78 -9.89
C HIS A 69 -16.41 1.28 -8.68
N ASN A 70 -17.34 2.08 -8.21
CA ASN A 70 -18.18 1.68 -7.09
C ASN A 70 -18.90 0.38 -7.42
N GLY A 71 -18.89 -0.53 -6.47
CA GLY A 71 -19.56 -1.82 -6.62
C GLY A 71 -18.72 -2.90 -7.27
N ASP A 72 -17.52 -2.56 -7.76
CA ASP A 72 -16.66 -3.55 -8.40
C ASP A 72 -16.09 -4.52 -7.37
N THR A 73 -16.02 -5.78 -7.75
CA THR A 73 -15.22 -6.76 -7.01
C THR A 73 -13.85 -6.80 -7.67
N ILE A 74 -12.82 -6.64 -6.88
CA ILE A 74 -11.47 -6.55 -7.40
C ILE A 74 -10.53 -7.50 -6.67
N ASP A 75 -9.50 -7.92 -7.38
CA ASP A 75 -8.32 -8.54 -6.80
C ASP A 75 -7.21 -7.50 -6.84
N ALA A 76 -6.51 -7.35 -5.75
CA ALA A 76 -5.49 -6.33 -5.65
C ALA A 76 -4.36 -6.83 -4.75
N THR A 77 -3.32 -6.04 -4.65
CA THR A 77 -2.21 -6.33 -3.74
C THR A 77 -2.12 -5.19 -2.74
N VAL A 78 -2.06 -5.55 -1.47
CA VAL A 78 -1.78 -4.59 -0.40
C VAL A 78 -0.29 -4.60 -0.16
N PHE A 79 0.33 -3.44 -0.28
CA PHE A 79 1.75 -3.27 -0.03
C PHE A 79 1.91 -2.65 1.35
N VAL A 80 2.77 -3.25 2.17
CA VAL A 80 3.01 -2.78 3.55
C VAL A 80 4.49 -2.54 3.73
N GLN A 81 4.82 -1.35 4.22
CA GLN A 81 6.19 -1.00 4.51
C GLN A 81 6.20 -0.23 5.83
N GLY A 82 6.72 -0.87 6.90
CA GLY A 82 6.66 -0.27 8.22
C GLY A 82 5.22 -0.01 8.63
N ASP A 83 4.91 1.22 8.95
CA ASP A 83 3.56 1.63 9.35
C ASP A 83 2.72 2.12 8.18
N ASP A 84 3.28 2.09 6.98
CA ASP A 84 2.61 2.62 5.81
C ASP A 84 2.03 1.48 4.98
N TYR A 85 0.92 1.74 4.31
CA TYR A 85 0.34 0.74 3.42
C TYR A 85 -0.42 1.43 2.29
N TRP A 86 -0.48 0.73 1.16
CA TRP A 86 -1.21 1.21 -0.01
C TRP A 86 -1.63 0.02 -0.85
N VAL A 87 -2.45 0.28 -1.86
CA VAL A 87 -2.98 -0.78 -2.72
C VAL A 87 -2.59 -0.52 -4.16
N GLY A 88 -2.30 -1.60 -4.86
CA GLY A 88 -1.99 -1.52 -6.28
C GLY A 88 -2.25 -2.84 -6.96
N LYS A 89 -1.84 -2.94 -8.21
CA LYS A 89 -2.01 -4.14 -9.03
C LYS A 89 -3.46 -4.58 -9.10
N ILE A 90 -4.33 -3.64 -9.40
CA ILE A 90 -5.77 -3.88 -9.45
C ILE A 90 -6.13 -4.71 -10.67
N LYS A 91 -6.95 -5.74 -10.44
CA LYS A 91 -7.54 -6.55 -11.51
C LYS A 91 -9.01 -6.76 -11.21
N PRO A 92 -9.86 -6.78 -12.23
CA PRO A 92 -11.24 -7.15 -11.96
C PRO A 92 -11.30 -8.60 -11.50
N ALA A 93 -12.11 -8.85 -10.49
CA ALA A 93 -12.30 -10.20 -9.98
C ALA A 93 -13.61 -10.74 -10.54
N LYS A 94 -13.56 -11.96 -10.99
CA LYS A 94 -14.73 -12.59 -11.58
C LYS A 94 -15.27 -13.68 -10.72
#